data_37fc4a90c275addfd475ca3b0c18280d
#
_entry.id   37fc4a90c275addfd475ca3b0c18280d
#
_cell.length_a   1.000
_cell.length_b   1.000
_cell.length_c   1.000
_cell.angle_alpha   90.00
_cell.angle_beta   90.00
_cell.angle_gamma   90.00
#
_symmetry.space_group_name_H-M   'P 1'
#
loop_
_entity.id
_entity.type
_entity.pdbx_description
1 polymer ?
#
loop_
_entity_poly.entity_id
_entity_poly.type
_entity_poly.pdbx_seq_one_letter_code
_entity_poly.pdbx_strand_id
1 'polypeptide(L)'
;STDSTNWISADDISDNLRGMDAKHVLIISDSCYSGQLVKGQIVSTSSVTESESKLRDSMYSTSRTIITSGTNEPVIDDEGNGHSIFANAFLSALKDVEPNVFTAYSLFYKEMLPKGSAAKRQTPQYDRLFSAGHLDGDFVFFRKRVH
;
A
#
# COMPACT_ATOMS: atom_id res chain seq x y z
N SER A 1 9.69 30.93 -4.06
CA SER A 1 10.50 29.86 -4.64
C SER A 1 10.40 28.65 -3.75
N THR A 2 9.79 27.61 -4.23
CA THR A 2 9.79 26.31 -3.57
C THR A 2 11.21 25.75 -3.65
N ASP A 3 11.88 25.70 -2.51
CA ASP A 3 13.21 25.11 -2.40
C ASP A 3 13.11 23.60 -2.62
N SER A 4 13.56 23.13 -3.79
CA SER A 4 13.53 21.71 -4.18
C SER A 4 14.62 20.87 -3.50
N THR A 5 15.46 21.47 -2.65
CA THR A 5 16.62 20.79 -2.04
C THR A 5 16.23 19.71 -1.01
N ASN A 6 14.98 19.68 -0.57
CA ASN A 6 14.48 18.71 0.40
C ASN A 6 13.50 17.67 -0.21
N TRP A 7 13.41 17.59 -1.52
CA TRP A 7 12.54 16.64 -2.17
C TRP A 7 13.26 15.30 -2.37
N ILE A 8 12.67 14.24 -1.86
CA ILE A 8 13.12 12.87 -2.15
C ILE A 8 12.60 12.50 -3.53
N SER A 9 13.50 12.18 -4.45
CA SER A 9 13.08 11.76 -5.79
C SER A 9 12.51 10.34 -5.79
N ALA A 10 11.68 10.03 -6.78
CA ALA A 10 11.17 8.69 -6.99
C ALA A 10 12.29 7.66 -7.25
N ASP A 11 13.34 8.11 -7.94
CA ASP A 11 14.51 7.27 -8.23
C ASP A 11 15.29 6.95 -6.95
N ASP A 12 15.48 7.94 -6.06
CA ASP A 12 16.13 7.72 -4.77
C ASP A 12 15.35 6.73 -3.91
N ILE A 13 14.02 6.82 -3.90
CA ILE A 13 13.16 5.85 -3.19
C ILE A 13 13.34 4.46 -3.79
N SER A 14 13.27 4.34 -5.12
CA SER A 14 13.41 3.06 -5.82
C SER A 14 14.77 2.42 -5.56
N ASP A 15 15.84 3.19 -5.60
CA ASP A 15 17.20 2.70 -5.37
C ASP A 15 17.41 2.26 -3.92
N ASN A 16 16.90 3.02 -2.97
CA ASN A 16 16.95 2.65 -1.55
C ASN A 16 16.15 1.37 -1.28
N LEU A 17 14.95 1.25 -1.84
CA LEU A 17 14.11 0.06 -1.70
C LEU A 17 14.77 -1.17 -2.32
N ARG A 18 15.42 -1.01 -3.48
CA ARG A 18 16.13 -2.10 -4.15
C ARG A 18 17.30 -2.60 -3.31
N GLY A 19 17.99 -1.70 -2.61
CA GLY A 19 19.11 -2.01 -1.74
C GLY A 19 18.75 -2.59 -0.38
N MET A 20 17.48 -2.65 -0.02
CA MET A 20 17.06 -3.20 1.28
C MET A 20 17.14 -4.73 1.29
N ASP A 21 17.71 -5.28 2.37
CA ASP A 21 17.75 -6.74 2.61
C ASP A 21 16.37 -7.31 3.01
N ALA A 22 15.45 -6.45 3.44
CA ALA A 22 14.09 -6.86 3.78
C ALA A 22 13.40 -7.50 2.55
N LYS A 23 12.86 -8.69 2.75
CA LYS A 23 12.14 -9.42 1.69
C LYS A 23 10.84 -8.71 1.29
N HIS A 24 10.11 -8.19 2.25
CA HIS A 24 8.84 -7.49 2.02
C HIS A 24 8.92 -6.05 2.54
N VAL A 25 8.61 -5.11 1.67
CA VAL A 25 8.46 -3.70 2.02
C VAL A 25 7.14 -3.19 1.47
N LEU A 26 6.33 -2.60 2.33
CA LEU A 26 5.09 -1.91 1.99
C LEU A 26 5.22 -0.44 2.36
N ILE A 27 4.99 0.42 1.39
CA ILE A 27 4.89 1.87 1.59
C ILE A 27 3.42 2.25 1.71
N ILE A 28 3.10 3.04 2.71
CA ILE A 28 1.79 3.68 2.86
C ILE A 28 2.01 5.17 2.71
N SER A 29 1.39 5.78 1.70
CA SER A 29 1.54 7.20 1.41
C SER A 29 0.18 7.89 1.33
N ASP A 30 -0.01 8.86 2.20
CA ASP A 30 -1.20 9.72 2.18
C ASP A 30 -1.00 10.91 1.23
N SER A 31 -0.48 10.61 0.08
CA SER A 31 -0.32 11.54 -1.03
C SER A 31 -0.33 10.79 -2.34
N CYS A 32 -0.65 11.49 -3.41
CA CYS A 32 -0.49 10.95 -4.75
C CYS A 32 0.99 10.90 -5.10
N TYR A 33 1.54 9.72 -5.22
CA TYR A 33 2.79 9.55 -5.93
C TYR A 33 2.48 9.59 -7.43
N SER A 34 2.58 10.80 -8.00
CA SER A 34 2.32 11.02 -9.42
C SER A 34 3.25 10.15 -10.27
N GLY A 35 2.74 9.02 -10.72
CA GLY A 35 3.14 8.29 -11.90
C GLY A 35 4.59 7.84 -12.12
N GLN A 36 5.56 8.42 -11.42
CA GLN A 36 6.98 8.13 -11.71
C GLN A 36 7.46 6.81 -11.09
N LEU A 37 6.92 6.42 -9.95
CA LEU A 37 7.24 5.11 -9.33
C LEU A 37 6.52 3.94 -10.02
N VAL A 38 5.43 4.22 -10.71
CA VAL A 38 4.52 3.21 -11.28
C VAL A 38 4.61 3.16 -12.81
N LYS A 39 5.59 3.83 -13.42
CA LYS A 39 5.76 3.83 -14.87
C LYS A 39 5.92 2.42 -15.43
N GLY A 40 4.95 1.99 -16.22
CA GLY A 40 5.02 0.78 -17.03
C GLY A 40 4.21 -0.41 -16.52
N GLN A 41 3.31 -0.22 -15.55
CA GLN A 41 2.55 -1.34 -15.01
C GLN A 41 1.14 -1.42 -15.60
N ILE A 42 0.88 -2.52 -16.28
CA ILE A 42 -0.48 -2.97 -16.58
C ILE A 42 -0.90 -3.86 -15.40
N VAL A 43 -1.78 -3.34 -14.56
CA VAL A 43 -2.36 -4.14 -13.48
C VAL A 43 -3.44 -5.03 -14.11
N SER A 44 -3.12 -6.31 -14.29
CA SER A 44 -4.17 -7.30 -14.56
C SER A 44 -4.93 -7.56 -13.25
N THR A 45 -6.13 -7.04 -13.15
CA THR A 45 -7.07 -7.37 -12.09
C THR A 45 -7.57 -8.80 -12.28
N SER A 46 -6.83 -9.78 -11.81
CA SER A 46 -7.37 -11.11 -11.63
C SER A 46 -8.05 -11.18 -10.25
N SER A 47 -9.30 -11.62 -10.25
CA SER A 47 -10.04 -11.91 -9.02
C SER A 47 -9.28 -12.95 -8.19
N VAL A 48 -8.69 -12.51 -7.09
CA VAL A 48 -7.86 -13.38 -6.27
C VAL A 48 -8.65 -13.85 -5.07
N THR A 49 -9.12 -15.07 -5.15
CA THR A 49 -9.36 -15.89 -3.97
C THR A 49 -7.99 -16.26 -3.42
N GLU A 50 -7.62 -15.75 -2.25
CA GLU A 50 -6.39 -16.15 -1.57
C GLU A 50 -6.51 -17.61 -1.16
N SER A 51 -5.85 -18.48 -1.91
CA SER A 51 -5.60 -19.85 -1.49
C SER A 51 -4.37 -19.85 -0.57
N GLU A 52 -4.27 -20.83 0.35
CA GLU A 52 -3.09 -21.00 1.20
C GLU A 52 -1.78 -21.12 0.41
N SER A 53 -1.83 -21.72 -0.78
CA SER A 53 -0.67 -21.83 -1.67
C SER A 53 -0.22 -20.46 -2.18
N LYS A 54 -1.14 -19.57 -2.56
CA LYS A 54 -0.82 -18.21 -2.98
C LYS A 54 -0.25 -17.38 -1.84
N LEU A 55 -0.81 -17.52 -0.66
CA LEU A 55 -0.30 -16.84 0.54
C LEU A 55 1.13 -17.28 0.82
N ARG A 56 1.40 -18.58 0.74
CA ARG A 56 2.74 -19.14 0.94
C ARG A 56 3.73 -18.64 -0.12
N ASP A 57 3.35 -18.65 -1.39
CA ASP A 57 4.17 -18.14 -2.49
C ASP A 57 4.48 -16.65 -2.30
N SER A 58 3.49 -15.87 -1.88
CA SER A 58 3.66 -14.45 -1.54
C SER A 58 4.70 -14.21 -0.44
N MET A 59 4.80 -15.13 0.53
CA MET A 59 5.76 -15.02 1.63
C MET A 59 7.21 -15.24 1.20
N TYR A 60 7.46 -16.03 0.18
CA TYR A 60 8.82 -16.40 -0.25
C TYR A 60 9.42 -15.46 -1.28
N SER A 61 8.62 -14.76 -2.05
CA SER A 61 9.09 -13.83 -3.09
C SER A 61 9.27 -12.42 -2.55
N THR A 62 10.22 -11.70 -3.16
CA THR A 62 10.47 -10.29 -2.80
C THR A 62 9.27 -9.42 -3.17
N SER A 63 8.87 -8.56 -2.24
CA SER A 63 7.78 -7.62 -2.41
C SER A 63 8.22 -6.18 -2.17
N ARG A 64 7.86 -5.33 -3.11
CA ARG A 64 7.98 -3.85 -3.03
C ARG A 64 6.68 -3.28 -3.52
N THR A 65 5.81 -2.90 -2.60
CA THR A 65 4.45 -2.45 -2.89
C THR A 65 4.16 -1.12 -2.21
N ILE A 66 3.19 -0.40 -2.74
CA ILE A 66 2.76 0.89 -2.21
C ILE A 66 1.24 0.99 -2.22
N ILE A 67 0.68 1.54 -1.16
CA ILE A 67 -0.71 1.97 -1.09
C ILE A 67 -0.73 3.49 -0.94
N THR A 68 -1.46 4.16 -1.81
CA THR A 68 -1.56 5.63 -1.84
C THR A 68 -3.00 6.09 -1.70
N SER A 69 -3.19 7.32 -1.21
CA SER A 69 -4.53 7.92 -1.10
C SER A 69 -5.12 8.34 -2.45
N GLY A 70 -4.30 8.49 -3.49
CA GLY A 70 -4.73 8.95 -4.81
C GLY A 70 -4.98 10.46 -4.91
N THR A 71 -4.63 11.25 -3.89
CA THR A 71 -4.74 12.71 -3.87
C THR A 71 -3.39 13.36 -3.64
N ASN A 72 -3.21 14.59 -4.15
CA ASN A 72 -1.95 15.32 -4.00
C ASN A 72 -1.67 15.76 -2.55
N GLU A 73 -2.72 15.92 -1.78
CA GLU A 73 -2.64 16.34 -0.38
C GLU A 73 -3.54 15.45 0.49
N PRO A 74 -3.17 15.25 1.77
CA PRO A 74 -4.02 14.56 2.70
C PRO A 74 -5.38 15.24 2.84
N VAL A 75 -6.45 14.47 2.82
CA VAL A 75 -7.81 14.96 3.09
C VAL A 75 -8.11 14.70 4.56
N ILE A 76 -8.20 15.78 5.33
CA ILE A 76 -8.46 15.71 6.78
C ILE A 76 -9.89 15.23 7.03
N ASP A 77 -10.03 14.35 8.01
CA ASP A 77 -11.32 13.92 8.50
C ASP A 77 -11.88 14.97 9.46
N ASP A 78 -13.08 15.47 9.17
CA ASP A 78 -13.76 16.47 9.97
C ASP A 78 -14.26 15.93 11.33
N GLU A 79 -14.15 14.61 11.55
CA GLU A 79 -14.56 13.98 12.81
C GLU A 79 -13.56 14.17 13.97
N GLY A 80 -12.49 14.90 13.76
CA GLY A 80 -11.67 15.49 14.82
C GLY A 80 -10.66 14.59 15.51
N ASN A 81 -10.34 13.41 14.96
CA ASN A 81 -9.31 12.53 15.53
C ASN A 81 -7.87 12.83 15.05
N GLY A 82 -7.69 13.87 14.23
CA GLY A 82 -6.40 14.31 13.74
C GLY A 82 -5.79 13.46 12.61
N HIS A 83 -6.51 12.45 12.13
CA HIS A 83 -6.08 11.62 11.00
C HIS A 83 -6.75 12.05 9.70
N SER A 84 -6.11 11.76 8.57
CA SER A 84 -6.75 11.88 7.26
C SER A 84 -7.79 10.77 7.05
N ILE A 85 -8.70 10.97 6.10
CA ILE A 85 -9.66 9.94 5.66
C ILE A 85 -8.93 8.66 5.25
N PHE A 86 -7.83 8.79 4.51
CA PHE A 86 -7.01 7.66 4.07
C PHE A 86 -6.37 6.92 5.25
N ALA A 87 -5.76 7.64 6.18
CA ALA A 87 -5.15 7.05 7.37
C ALA A 87 -6.19 6.32 8.22
N ASN A 88 -7.37 6.90 8.40
CA ASN A 88 -8.49 6.26 9.10
C ASN A 88 -8.96 4.98 8.41
N ALA A 89 -9.07 5.00 7.08
CA ALA A 89 -9.45 3.82 6.30
C ALA A 89 -8.43 2.70 6.46
N PHE A 90 -7.14 3.02 6.43
CA PHE A 90 -6.06 2.05 6.63
C PHE A 90 -6.08 1.44 8.04
N LEU A 91 -6.15 2.27 9.07
CA LEU A 91 -6.18 1.82 10.46
C LEU A 91 -7.43 1.00 10.77
N SER A 92 -8.58 1.41 10.25
CA SER A 92 -9.84 0.67 10.37
C SER A 92 -9.76 -0.68 9.67
N ALA A 93 -9.19 -0.72 8.47
CA ALA A 93 -8.99 -1.97 7.73
C ALA A 93 -8.12 -2.95 8.49
N LEU A 94 -7.00 -2.49 9.06
CA LEU A 94 -6.14 -3.33 9.91
C LEU A 94 -6.86 -3.88 11.13
N LYS A 95 -7.77 -3.12 11.71
CA LYS A 95 -8.56 -3.53 12.87
C LYS A 95 -9.63 -4.55 12.51
N ASP A 96 -10.30 -4.36 11.39
CA ASP A 96 -11.51 -5.11 11.02
C ASP A 96 -11.22 -6.37 10.20
N VAL A 97 -10.03 -6.51 9.62
CA VAL A 97 -9.67 -7.70 8.86
C VAL A 97 -9.74 -8.95 9.74
N GLU A 98 -10.49 -9.96 9.29
CA GLU A 98 -10.79 -11.16 10.07
C GLU A 98 -9.64 -12.17 10.18
N PRO A 99 -8.96 -12.56 9.09
CA PRO A 99 -7.87 -13.52 9.17
C PRO A 99 -6.70 -13.01 10.01
N ASN A 100 -6.05 -13.93 10.73
CA ASN A 100 -4.83 -13.59 11.48
C ASN A 100 -3.59 -13.40 10.59
N VAL A 101 -3.64 -13.93 9.37
CA VAL A 101 -2.60 -13.79 8.35
C VAL A 101 -3.27 -13.30 7.08
N PHE A 102 -2.80 -12.19 6.54
CA PHE A 102 -3.37 -11.57 5.35
C PHE A 102 -2.32 -10.77 4.59
N THR A 103 -2.54 -10.57 3.30
CA THR A 103 -1.64 -9.79 2.44
C THR A 103 -2.08 -8.33 2.34
N ALA A 104 -1.15 -7.45 1.96
CA ALA A 104 -1.46 -6.05 1.68
C ALA A 104 -2.48 -5.91 0.54
N TYR A 105 -2.41 -6.76 -0.48
CA TYR A 105 -3.40 -6.83 -1.56
C TYR A 105 -4.81 -7.09 -1.02
N SER A 106 -4.95 -8.13 -0.20
CA SER A 106 -6.23 -8.49 0.41
C SER A 106 -6.78 -7.38 1.31
N LEU A 107 -5.93 -6.81 2.16
CA LEU A 107 -6.27 -5.66 3.00
C LEU A 107 -6.80 -4.49 2.16
N PHE A 108 -6.12 -4.16 1.09
CA PHE A 108 -6.50 -3.06 0.22
C PHE A 108 -7.84 -3.30 -0.47
N TYR A 109 -7.96 -4.41 -1.21
CA TYR A 109 -9.14 -4.65 -2.06
C TYR A 109 -10.40 -5.07 -1.28
N LYS A 110 -10.25 -5.79 -0.17
CA LYS A 110 -11.39 -6.27 0.62
C LYS A 110 -11.84 -5.27 1.69
N GLU A 111 -10.91 -4.53 2.29
CA GLU A 111 -11.21 -3.71 3.45
C GLU A 111 -11.07 -2.20 3.19
N MET A 112 -9.98 -1.77 2.56
CA MET A 112 -9.74 -0.34 2.38
C MET A 112 -10.57 0.26 1.23
N LEU A 113 -10.55 -0.37 0.06
CA LEU A 113 -11.19 0.17 -1.14
C LEU A 113 -12.70 0.36 -0.97
N PRO A 114 -13.47 -0.59 -0.39
CA PRO A 114 -14.88 -0.39 -0.12
C PRO A 114 -15.17 0.78 0.84
N LYS A 115 -14.31 0.99 1.84
CA LYS A 115 -14.45 2.09 2.82
C LYS A 115 -14.03 3.43 2.23
N GLY A 116 -12.97 3.47 1.44
CA GLY A 116 -12.45 4.69 0.83
C GLY A 116 -13.33 5.24 -0.28
N SER A 117 -14.04 4.40 -1.02
CA SER A 117 -14.95 4.82 -2.09
C SER A 117 -16.20 5.55 -1.58
N ALA A 118 -16.57 5.35 -0.31
CA ALA A 118 -17.66 6.10 0.32
C ALA A 118 -17.29 7.57 0.55
N ALA A 119 -16.01 7.88 0.69
CA ALA A 119 -15.50 9.24 0.84
C ALA A 119 -15.16 9.88 -0.51
N LYS A 120 -16.05 9.92 -1.44
CA LYS A 120 -16.11 10.51 -2.82
C LYS A 120 -14.98 11.44 -3.32
N ARG A 121 -13.92 11.68 -2.54
CA ARG A 121 -12.84 12.63 -2.81
C ARG A 121 -11.48 11.97 -3.04
N GLN A 122 -11.35 10.67 -2.76
CA GLN A 122 -10.09 9.94 -2.87
C GLN A 122 -10.29 8.66 -3.67
N THR A 123 -9.30 8.32 -4.48
CA THR A 123 -9.25 7.03 -5.18
C THR A 123 -7.96 6.32 -4.75
N PRO A 124 -7.98 5.62 -3.61
CA PRO A 124 -6.81 4.88 -3.14
C PRO A 124 -6.34 3.89 -4.20
N GLN A 125 -5.03 3.69 -4.26
CA GLN A 125 -4.39 2.79 -5.23
C GLN A 125 -3.41 1.86 -4.52
N TYR A 126 -3.32 0.65 -5.03
CA TYR A 126 -2.33 -0.35 -4.68
C TYR A 126 -1.47 -0.64 -5.90
N ASP A 127 -0.16 -0.50 -5.77
CA ASP A 127 0.77 -0.70 -6.88
C ASP A 127 1.98 -1.55 -6.46
N ARG A 128 2.52 -2.27 -7.45
CA ARG A 128 3.75 -3.04 -7.32
C ARG A 128 4.90 -2.25 -7.94
N LEU A 129 6.00 -2.11 -7.18
CA LEU A 129 7.14 -1.30 -7.59
C LEU A 129 8.21 -2.19 -8.24
N PHE A 130 8.02 -2.54 -9.52
CA PHE A 130 8.97 -3.37 -10.26
C PHE A 130 10.33 -2.69 -10.42
N SER A 131 10.38 -1.37 -10.58
CA SER A 131 11.61 -0.60 -10.61
C SER A 131 12.42 -0.66 -9.31
N ALA A 132 11.74 -0.92 -8.19
CA ALA A 132 12.35 -1.09 -6.86
C ALA A 132 12.71 -2.55 -6.53
N GLY A 133 12.62 -3.46 -7.49
CA GLY A 133 12.97 -4.87 -7.32
C GLY A 133 11.82 -5.77 -6.88
N HIS A 134 10.56 -5.33 -7.05
CA HIS A 134 9.41 -6.20 -6.81
C HIS A 134 9.45 -7.42 -7.72
N LEU A 135 9.20 -8.59 -7.15
CA LEU A 135 8.96 -9.87 -7.84
C LEU A 135 7.48 -10.26 -7.67
N ASP A 136 7.21 -11.53 -7.39
CA ASP A 136 5.82 -12.02 -7.28
C ASP A 136 5.28 -12.06 -5.83
N GLY A 137 6.02 -11.47 -4.87
CA GLY A 137 5.63 -11.45 -3.47
C GLY A 137 4.56 -10.42 -3.14
N ASP A 138 4.07 -10.49 -1.92
CA ASP A 138 3.24 -9.46 -1.32
C ASP A 138 3.65 -9.26 0.15
N PHE A 139 3.35 -8.11 0.72
CA PHE A 139 3.57 -7.86 2.12
C PHE A 139 2.55 -8.66 2.94
N VAL A 140 3.03 -9.48 3.88
CA VAL A 140 2.20 -10.36 4.69
C VAL A 140 2.16 -9.86 6.12
N PHE A 141 0.97 -9.66 6.64
CA PHE A 141 0.70 -9.27 8.01
C PHE A 141 0.40 -10.51 8.86
N PHE A 142 0.97 -10.53 10.04
CA PHE A 142 0.68 -11.51 11.07
C PHE A 142 0.10 -10.80 12.29
N ARG A 143 -1.15 -11.12 12.63
CA ARG A 143 -1.78 -10.54 13.82
C ARG A 143 -1.27 -11.27 15.06
N LYS A 144 -0.67 -10.53 15.98
CA LYS A 144 -0.40 -11.06 17.31
C LYS A 144 -1.71 -11.29 18.06
N ARG A 145 -1.91 -12.50 18.56
CA ARG A 145 -2.93 -12.72 19.60
C ARG A 145 -2.44 -12.10 20.88
N VAL A 146 -3.21 -11.16 21.41
CA VAL A 146 -3.01 -10.66 22.78
C VAL A 146 -3.70 -11.65 23.70
N HIS A 147 -2.91 -12.32 24.51
CA HIS A 147 -3.41 -13.22 25.56
C HIS A 147 -3.74 -12.42 26.81
#